data_20b0cfc61e02218d7bec631255300195
#
_entry.id   20b0cfc61e02218d7bec631255300195
#
_cell.length_a   1.000
_cell.length_b   1.000
_cell.length_c   1.000
_cell.angle_alpha   90.00
_cell.angle_beta   90.00
_cell.angle_gamma   90.00
#
_symmetry.space_group_name_H-M   'P 1'
#
loop_
_entity.id
_entity.type
_entity.pdbx_description
1 polymer ?
#
loop_
_entity_poly.entity_id
_entity_poly.type
_entity_poly.pdbx_seq_one_letter_code
_entity_poly.pdbx_strand_id
1 'polypeptide(L)'
;VNADKRSARLSGGLVSRYGKLFLGSENGVVYALNEENGEVLWQTNVPGEVVASPAVEDGRVVVLTTSGRLIALDTDEGKMQWSLSEEQPPLTLRSAGAPVITNGAVIYGRADGKVGIALLSNGQPVRQSKVADPRGATELDRMVDVDASPLIAGDELYAIAYNGQLMARKLMTGDEVWKRKYSGYRDLAMTGNAIVLTDSRSHLFAIDRRNGLELWSNTQLENRTVTAPVIFGDYVVVGDVEGYLYWLDRTDGTIKAMQQLDSSGLYAAPLVDGETLYVQSRDGKLYALKRP
;
A
#
# COMPACT_ATOMS: atom_id res chain seq x y z
N VAL A 1 14.11 17.04 -7.44
CA VAL A 1 13.90 17.84 -6.23
C VAL A 1 15.19 17.78 -5.42
N ASN A 2 16.10 18.76 -5.61
CA ASN A 2 17.28 18.94 -4.78
C ASN A 2 16.95 19.96 -3.69
N ALA A 3 16.28 19.51 -2.64
CA ALA A 3 16.21 20.26 -1.41
C ALA A 3 17.50 20.00 -0.60
N ASP A 4 18.29 21.02 -0.39
CA ASP A 4 19.44 21.03 0.51
C ASP A 4 20.47 19.90 0.34
N LYS A 5 21.31 19.90 -0.68
CA LYS A 5 22.54 19.08 -0.81
C LYS A 5 22.53 17.64 -0.24
N ARG A 6 21.41 17.17 0.32
CA ARG A 6 21.15 15.81 0.73
C ARG A 6 20.10 15.23 -0.21
N SER A 7 20.34 14.05 -0.79
CA SER A 7 19.35 13.41 -1.64
C SER A 7 18.06 13.19 -0.83
N ALA A 8 16.96 13.82 -1.25
CA ALA A 8 15.64 13.46 -0.76
C ALA A 8 15.38 12.02 -1.20
N ARG A 9 15.29 11.09 -0.25
CA ARG A 9 14.87 9.72 -0.54
C ARG A 9 13.36 9.74 -0.72
N LEU A 10 12.94 9.73 -1.97
CA LEU A 10 11.53 9.76 -2.36
C LEU A 10 11.02 8.32 -2.42
N SER A 11 10.66 7.76 -1.27
CA SER A 11 10.10 6.40 -1.16
C SER A 11 8.58 6.39 -1.05
N GLY A 12 7.96 7.50 -0.65
CA GLY A 12 6.52 7.66 -0.70
C GLY A 12 6.08 7.82 -2.16
N GLY A 13 5.26 6.91 -2.67
CA GLY A 13 4.79 6.90 -4.06
C GLY A 13 4.22 8.24 -4.52
N LEU A 14 4.11 8.41 -5.84
CA LEU A 14 3.65 9.64 -6.48
C LEU A 14 2.16 9.53 -6.79
N VAL A 15 1.40 10.60 -6.52
CA VAL A 15 -0.02 10.71 -6.87
C VAL A 15 -0.25 11.96 -7.69
N SER A 16 -0.87 11.80 -8.87
CA SER A 16 -1.33 12.90 -9.72
C SER A 16 -2.79 13.23 -9.42
N ARG A 17 -3.08 14.49 -9.11
CA ARG A 17 -4.43 15.00 -8.88
C ARG A 17 -4.48 16.51 -9.02
N TYR A 18 -5.52 17.05 -9.61
CA TYR A 18 -5.75 18.51 -9.76
C TYR A 18 -4.60 19.25 -10.45
N GLY A 19 -3.95 18.63 -11.47
CA GLY A 19 -2.80 19.20 -12.17
C GLY A 19 -1.52 19.30 -11.32
N LYS A 20 -1.45 18.55 -10.24
CA LYS A 20 -0.31 18.50 -9.31
C LYS A 20 0.14 17.09 -9.07
N LEU A 21 1.43 16.93 -8.79
CA LEU A 21 2.03 15.69 -8.33
C LEU A 21 2.35 15.82 -6.84
N PHE A 22 1.83 14.90 -6.04
CA PHE A 22 2.06 14.85 -4.61
C PHE A 22 2.93 13.65 -4.26
N LEU A 23 3.93 13.84 -3.41
CA LEU A 23 4.82 12.77 -2.97
C LEU A 23 5.40 13.06 -1.58
N GLY A 24 5.75 11.98 -0.88
CA GLY A 24 6.41 12.03 0.41
C GLY A 24 7.88 11.66 0.33
N SER A 25 8.63 11.94 1.40
CA SER A 25 10.04 11.57 1.52
C SER A 25 10.35 10.92 2.86
N GLU A 26 11.43 10.14 2.92
CA GLU A 26 11.97 9.58 4.16
C GLU A 26 12.49 10.66 5.14
N ASN A 27 12.68 11.88 4.66
CA ASN A 27 13.07 13.02 5.51
C ASN A 27 11.89 13.73 6.14
N GLY A 28 10.66 13.21 5.99
CA GLY A 28 9.45 13.83 6.52
C GLY A 28 9.04 15.11 5.80
N VAL A 29 9.25 15.17 4.50
CA VAL A 29 8.80 16.30 3.67
C VAL A 29 7.76 15.80 2.67
N VAL A 30 6.62 16.49 2.61
CA VAL A 30 5.60 16.32 1.57
C VAL A 30 5.77 17.44 0.54
N TYR A 31 5.76 17.07 -0.73
CA TYR A 31 5.91 18.00 -1.85
C TYR A 31 4.65 18.01 -2.70
N ALA A 32 4.31 19.18 -3.23
CA ALA A 32 3.46 19.31 -4.41
C ALA A 32 4.27 19.93 -5.54
N LEU A 33 4.21 19.28 -6.70
CA LEU A 33 4.86 19.76 -7.92
C LEU A 33 3.78 20.09 -8.96
N ASN A 34 4.07 21.02 -9.83
CA ASN A 34 3.29 21.23 -11.04
C ASN A 34 3.44 19.99 -11.95
N GLU A 35 2.32 19.43 -12.41
CA GLU A 35 2.30 18.20 -13.20
C GLU A 35 2.93 18.35 -14.58
N GLU A 36 2.85 19.56 -15.18
CA GLU A 36 3.34 19.82 -16.53
C GLU A 36 4.85 20.04 -16.60
N ASN A 37 5.41 20.75 -15.61
CA ASN A 37 6.82 21.18 -15.67
C ASN A 37 7.70 20.70 -14.49
N GLY A 38 7.08 20.06 -13.48
CA GLY A 38 7.78 19.52 -12.31
C GLY A 38 8.28 20.57 -11.31
N GLU A 39 7.89 21.84 -11.45
CA GLU A 39 8.23 22.89 -10.49
C GLU A 39 7.60 22.62 -9.12
N VAL A 40 8.38 22.87 -8.04
CA VAL A 40 7.87 22.76 -6.68
C VAL A 40 6.90 23.90 -6.40
N LEU A 41 5.63 23.57 -6.18
CA LEU A 41 4.60 24.53 -5.81
C LEU A 41 4.66 24.83 -4.30
N TRP A 42 4.79 23.80 -3.50
CA TRP A 42 5.00 23.90 -2.07
C TRP A 42 5.71 22.63 -1.51
N GLN A 43 6.28 22.81 -0.32
CA GLN A 43 6.83 21.71 0.48
C GLN A 43 6.49 21.92 1.95
N THR A 44 6.16 20.85 2.66
CA THR A 44 5.77 20.91 4.07
C THR A 44 6.48 19.83 4.86
N ASN A 45 7.11 20.22 5.98
CA ASN A 45 7.71 19.27 6.91
C ASN A 45 6.61 18.65 7.78
N VAL A 46 6.63 17.32 7.89
CA VAL A 46 5.74 16.55 8.76
C VAL A 46 6.56 15.70 9.73
N PRO A 47 6.05 15.43 10.95
CA PRO A 47 6.74 14.58 11.91
C PRO A 47 6.75 13.12 11.48
N GLY A 48 7.92 12.56 11.18
CA GLY A 48 8.13 11.18 10.74
C GLY A 48 8.32 11.03 9.23
N GLU A 49 8.74 9.86 8.81
CA GLU A 49 9.00 9.55 7.41
C GLU A 49 7.67 9.30 6.67
N VAL A 50 7.57 9.75 5.43
CA VAL A 50 6.44 9.46 4.53
C VAL A 50 6.93 8.48 3.48
N VAL A 51 6.65 7.20 3.68
CA VAL A 51 7.14 6.09 2.84
C VAL A 51 6.04 5.48 1.95
N ALA A 52 4.79 5.83 2.19
CA ALA A 52 3.65 5.43 1.37
C ALA A 52 3.14 6.59 0.51
N SER A 53 2.41 6.26 -0.55
CA SER A 53 1.75 7.25 -1.40
C SER A 53 0.76 8.09 -0.60
N PRO A 54 0.72 9.41 -0.79
CA PRO A 54 -0.36 10.23 -0.28
C PRO A 54 -1.73 9.81 -0.84
N ALA A 55 -2.82 10.05 -0.10
CA ALA A 55 -4.17 10.04 -0.65
C ALA A 55 -4.62 11.49 -0.87
N VAL A 56 -5.25 11.76 -2.01
CA VAL A 56 -5.62 13.14 -2.38
C VAL A 56 -7.08 13.20 -2.82
N GLU A 57 -7.92 13.92 -2.06
CA GLU A 57 -9.33 14.15 -2.38
C GLU A 57 -9.86 15.37 -1.63
N ASP A 58 -10.88 16.02 -2.16
CA ASP A 58 -11.60 17.15 -1.54
C ASP A 58 -10.69 18.26 -1.00
N GLY A 59 -9.66 18.65 -1.78
CA GLY A 59 -8.73 19.72 -1.42
C GLY A 59 -7.75 19.33 -0.31
N ARG A 60 -7.60 18.05 0.00
CA ARG A 60 -6.69 17.53 1.05
C ARG A 60 -5.71 16.52 0.50
N VAL A 61 -4.48 16.64 0.95
CA VAL A 61 -3.41 15.65 0.81
C VAL A 61 -3.24 14.96 2.15
N VAL A 62 -3.58 13.69 2.24
CA VAL A 62 -3.47 12.91 3.48
C VAL A 62 -2.27 11.98 3.39
N VAL A 63 -1.40 12.04 4.38
CA VAL A 63 -0.22 11.18 4.51
C VAL A 63 -0.25 10.43 5.85
N LEU A 64 0.22 9.19 5.83
CA LEU A 64 0.49 8.40 7.02
C LEU A 64 2.01 8.29 7.17
N THR A 65 2.52 8.67 8.34
CA THR A 65 3.95 8.61 8.65
C THR A 65 4.30 7.33 9.39
N THR A 66 5.56 6.90 9.31
CA THR A 66 6.10 5.75 10.05
C THR A 66 6.02 5.94 11.58
N SER A 67 5.82 7.17 12.07
CA SER A 67 5.57 7.45 13.48
C SER A 67 4.09 7.35 13.90
N GLY A 68 3.22 6.80 13.02
CA GLY A 68 1.79 6.62 13.29
C GLY A 68 0.97 7.90 13.28
N ARG A 69 1.42 8.94 12.58
CA ARG A 69 0.65 10.17 12.41
C ARG A 69 -0.05 10.19 11.08
N LEU A 70 -1.36 10.37 11.13
CA LEU A 70 -2.18 10.69 9.97
C LEU A 70 -2.32 12.21 9.89
N ILE A 71 -1.91 12.80 8.77
CA ILE A 71 -1.81 14.26 8.62
C ILE A 71 -2.52 14.66 7.32
N ALA A 72 -3.39 15.66 7.38
CA ALA A 72 -3.97 16.27 6.19
C ALA A 72 -3.39 17.67 5.97
N LEU A 73 -2.95 17.89 4.73
CA LEU A 73 -2.46 19.17 4.24
C LEU A 73 -3.43 19.72 3.18
N ASP A 74 -3.46 21.01 3.05
CA ASP A 74 -4.17 21.68 1.96
C ASP A 74 -3.50 21.40 0.61
N THR A 75 -4.27 21.11 -0.45
CA THR A 75 -3.71 20.81 -1.77
C THR A 75 -3.05 22.00 -2.45
N ASP A 76 -3.46 23.24 -2.13
CA ASP A 76 -2.99 24.44 -2.80
C ASP A 76 -1.84 25.11 -2.07
N GLU A 77 -1.90 25.15 -0.74
CA GLU A 77 -0.94 25.87 0.08
C GLU A 77 0.00 24.95 0.87
N GLY A 78 -0.29 23.63 0.97
CA GLY A 78 0.46 22.69 1.78
C GLY A 78 0.34 22.91 3.30
N LYS A 79 -0.57 23.78 3.74
CA LYS A 79 -0.79 24.05 5.16
C LYS A 79 -1.45 22.86 5.85
N MET A 80 -0.99 22.53 7.06
CA MET A 80 -1.61 21.48 7.86
C MET A 80 -3.02 21.90 8.27
N GLN A 81 -4.00 21.07 7.90
CA GLN A 81 -5.41 21.25 8.24
C GLN A 81 -5.73 20.56 9.58
N TRP A 82 -5.26 19.33 9.72
CA TRP A 82 -5.40 18.54 10.94
C TRP A 82 -4.31 17.45 11.03
N SER A 83 -4.12 16.93 12.24
CA SER A 83 -3.23 15.81 12.52
C SER A 83 -3.85 14.92 13.59
N LEU A 84 -3.86 13.60 13.34
CA LEU A 84 -4.25 12.56 14.28
C LEU A 84 -3.00 11.74 14.63
N SER A 85 -2.73 11.59 15.92
CA SER A 85 -1.60 10.79 16.43
C SER A 85 -2.13 9.50 17.02
N GLU A 86 -1.58 8.38 16.58
CA GLU A 86 -1.90 7.06 17.11
C GLU A 86 -0.77 6.53 17.97
N GLU A 87 -1.12 5.83 19.04
CA GLU A 87 -0.14 5.16 19.89
C GLU A 87 0.56 4.05 19.10
N GLN A 88 1.90 4.00 19.18
CA GLN A 88 2.71 3.03 18.49
C GLN A 88 3.19 1.93 19.42
N PRO A 89 3.19 0.66 19.00
CA PRO A 89 3.88 -0.41 19.70
C PRO A 89 5.40 -0.14 19.80
N PRO A 90 6.09 -0.76 20.78
CA PRO A 90 7.53 -0.58 20.95
C PRO A 90 8.37 -1.00 19.74
N LEU A 91 7.87 -1.99 18.98
CA LEU A 91 8.49 -2.47 17.74
C LEU A 91 7.45 -2.52 16.62
N THR A 92 7.76 -1.94 15.49
CA THR A 92 6.93 -1.89 14.29
C THR A 92 7.76 -2.17 13.06
N LEU A 93 7.14 -2.59 11.96
CA LEU A 93 7.77 -2.55 10.65
C LEU A 93 8.03 -1.08 10.28
N ARG A 94 9.17 -0.81 9.61
CA ARG A 94 9.45 0.52 9.04
C ARG A 94 8.71 0.66 7.72
N SER A 95 7.40 0.54 7.77
CA SER A 95 6.51 0.62 6.62
C SER A 95 5.22 1.35 7.02
N ALA A 96 4.47 1.77 6.05
CA ALA A 96 3.11 2.26 6.21
C ALA A 96 2.37 2.03 4.90
N GLY A 97 1.15 1.51 4.96
CA GLY A 97 0.26 1.44 3.81
C GLY A 97 -0.25 2.84 3.44
N ALA A 98 -0.51 3.06 2.16
CA ALA A 98 -1.15 4.29 1.73
C ALA A 98 -2.55 4.41 2.38
N PRO A 99 -2.91 5.57 2.94
CA PRO A 99 -4.28 5.80 3.36
C PRO A 99 -5.20 5.81 2.14
N VAL A 100 -6.47 5.43 2.33
CA VAL A 100 -7.49 5.42 1.28
C VAL A 100 -8.60 6.37 1.67
N ILE A 101 -9.00 7.25 0.75
CA ILE A 101 -10.11 8.17 0.96
C ILE A 101 -11.33 7.64 0.22
N THR A 102 -12.46 7.56 0.90
CA THR A 102 -13.74 7.20 0.32
C THR A 102 -14.89 7.76 1.16
N ASN A 103 -15.92 8.27 0.50
CA ASN A 103 -17.14 8.80 1.16
C ASN A 103 -16.85 9.80 2.30
N GLY A 104 -15.87 10.70 2.12
CA GLY A 104 -15.49 11.69 3.13
C GLY A 104 -14.78 11.11 4.37
N ALA A 105 -14.35 9.87 4.31
CA ALA A 105 -13.56 9.21 5.35
C ALA A 105 -12.16 8.85 4.85
N VAL A 106 -11.20 8.82 5.77
CA VAL A 106 -9.85 8.29 5.57
C VAL A 106 -9.74 6.95 6.29
N ILE A 107 -9.33 5.92 5.56
CA ILE A 107 -9.12 4.57 6.06
C ILE A 107 -7.62 4.30 6.02
N TYR A 108 -7.03 3.83 7.11
CA TYR A 108 -5.58 3.67 7.23
C TYR A 108 -5.22 2.47 8.12
N GLY A 109 -4.13 1.81 7.77
CA GLY A 109 -3.55 0.74 8.59
C GLY A 109 -2.80 1.30 9.80
N ARG A 110 -2.71 0.51 10.87
CA ARG A 110 -2.02 0.85 12.12
C ARG A 110 -1.07 -0.27 12.52
N ALA A 111 0.00 0.08 13.20
CA ALA A 111 0.99 -0.88 13.69
C ALA A 111 0.48 -1.76 14.85
N ASP A 112 -0.64 -1.39 15.50
CA ASP A 112 -1.28 -2.16 16.58
C ASP A 112 -2.25 -3.27 16.08
N GLY A 113 -2.20 -3.60 14.80
CA GLY A 113 -3.03 -4.66 14.19
C GLY A 113 -4.47 -4.22 13.90
N LYS A 114 -4.71 -2.93 13.77
CA LYS A 114 -6.03 -2.38 13.47
C LYS A 114 -6.04 -1.59 12.16
N VAL A 115 -7.24 -1.38 11.63
CA VAL A 115 -7.54 -0.36 10.63
C VAL A 115 -8.31 0.75 11.33
N GLY A 116 -7.85 1.99 11.18
CA GLY A 116 -8.53 3.20 11.64
C GLY A 116 -9.39 3.80 10.53
N ILE A 117 -10.48 4.44 10.92
CA ILE A 117 -11.33 5.26 10.05
C ILE A 117 -11.50 6.61 10.72
N ALA A 118 -11.18 7.70 10.03
CA ALA A 118 -11.32 9.07 10.48
C ALA A 118 -12.07 9.92 9.46
N LEU A 119 -12.71 11.00 9.90
CA LEU A 119 -13.34 11.95 8.99
C LEU A 119 -12.27 12.72 8.20
N LEU A 120 -12.41 12.81 6.90
CA LEU A 120 -11.50 13.58 6.03
C LEU A 120 -11.51 15.06 6.39
N SER A 121 -12.65 15.59 6.81
CA SER A 121 -12.85 17.01 7.07
C SER A 121 -12.01 17.56 8.23
N ASN A 122 -11.81 16.78 9.30
CA ASN A 122 -11.18 17.26 10.54
C ASN A 122 -10.30 16.23 11.27
N GLY A 123 -10.12 15.02 10.71
CA GLY A 123 -9.33 13.95 11.33
C GLY A 123 -9.97 13.27 12.53
N GLN A 124 -11.24 13.57 12.85
CA GLN A 124 -11.92 12.94 14.00
C GLN A 124 -12.04 11.44 13.81
N PRO A 125 -11.54 10.60 14.75
CA PRO A 125 -11.70 9.15 14.67
C PRO A 125 -13.18 8.75 14.72
N VAL A 126 -13.59 7.89 13.79
CA VAL A 126 -14.96 7.36 13.69
C VAL A 126 -15.03 5.94 14.21
N ARG A 127 -14.08 5.10 13.78
CA ARG A 127 -14.06 3.67 14.11
C ARG A 127 -12.66 3.10 14.01
N GLN A 128 -12.47 2.01 14.73
CA GLN A 128 -11.31 1.13 14.57
C GLN A 128 -11.80 -0.31 14.38
N SER A 129 -11.16 -1.05 13.50
CA SER A 129 -11.47 -2.46 13.22
C SER A 129 -10.23 -3.31 13.44
N LYS A 130 -10.36 -4.32 14.32
CA LYS A 130 -9.27 -5.23 14.62
C LYS A 130 -9.05 -6.22 13.47
N VAL A 131 -7.83 -6.26 12.93
CA VAL A 131 -7.36 -7.24 11.95
C VAL A 131 -6.64 -8.38 12.67
N ALA A 132 -5.69 -8.05 13.55
CA ALA A 132 -4.88 -9.02 14.27
C ALA A 132 -4.74 -8.66 15.76
N ASP A 133 -4.37 -9.64 16.57
CA ASP A 133 -3.99 -9.47 17.98
C ASP A 133 -2.49 -9.69 18.13
N PRO A 134 -1.76 -8.79 18.83
CA PRO A 134 -0.38 -9.06 19.24
C PRO A 134 -0.31 -10.31 20.12
N ARG A 135 0.43 -11.33 19.69
CA ARG A 135 0.56 -12.59 20.39
C ARG A 135 2.01 -13.08 20.32
N GLY A 136 2.51 -13.59 21.43
CA GLY A 136 3.84 -14.17 21.50
C GLY A 136 4.61 -13.71 22.74
N ALA A 137 5.77 -14.31 22.95
CA ALA A 137 6.61 -14.06 24.10
C ALA A 137 7.55 -12.86 23.91
N THR A 138 7.96 -12.60 22.67
CA THR A 138 8.87 -11.50 22.30
C THR A 138 8.14 -10.36 21.62
N GLU A 139 8.73 -9.17 21.60
CA GLU A 139 8.19 -8.03 20.85
C GLU A 139 8.11 -8.32 19.35
N LEU A 140 9.07 -9.09 18.82
CA LEU A 140 9.06 -9.50 17.41
C LEU A 140 7.85 -10.40 17.08
N ASP A 141 7.51 -11.36 17.98
CA ASP A 141 6.33 -12.20 17.80
C ASP A 141 5.02 -11.40 17.85
N ARG A 142 5.03 -10.27 18.58
CA ARG A 142 3.86 -9.41 18.78
C ARG A 142 3.65 -8.38 17.68
N MET A 143 4.57 -8.26 16.72
CA MET A 143 4.38 -7.37 15.57
C MET A 143 3.20 -7.83 14.74
N VAL A 144 2.22 -6.96 14.53
CA VAL A 144 0.97 -7.24 13.80
C VAL A 144 0.58 -6.08 12.88
N ASP A 145 1.56 -5.37 12.39
CA ASP A 145 1.38 -4.15 11.58
C ASP A 145 0.43 -4.39 10.39
N VAL A 146 -0.49 -3.46 10.16
CA VAL A 146 -1.32 -3.40 8.96
C VAL A 146 -0.66 -2.42 8.00
N ASP A 147 0.37 -2.90 7.30
CA ASP A 147 1.19 -2.09 6.39
C ASP A 147 0.73 -2.12 4.94
N ALA A 148 -0.12 -3.08 4.59
CA ALA A 148 -0.81 -3.04 3.30
C ALA A 148 -1.86 -1.93 3.29
N SER A 149 -1.98 -1.23 2.18
CA SER A 149 -3.05 -0.27 1.96
C SER A 149 -4.41 -0.95 2.08
N PRO A 150 -5.38 -0.38 2.83
CA PRO A 150 -6.73 -0.93 2.89
C PRO A 150 -7.36 -1.01 1.50
N LEU A 151 -7.93 -2.15 1.14
CA LEU A 151 -8.59 -2.34 -0.14
C LEU A 151 -10.11 -2.18 0.05
N ILE A 152 -10.72 -1.28 -0.73
CA ILE A 152 -12.15 -0.99 -0.67
C ILE A 152 -12.83 -1.45 -1.96
N ALA A 153 -13.91 -2.21 -1.83
CA ALA A 153 -14.74 -2.62 -2.95
C ALA A 153 -16.23 -2.56 -2.60
N GLY A 154 -16.91 -1.55 -3.12
CA GLY A 154 -18.29 -1.25 -2.76
C GLY A 154 -18.41 -0.92 -1.25
N ASP A 155 -19.18 -1.72 -0.53
CA ASP A 155 -19.40 -1.59 0.92
C ASP A 155 -18.46 -2.48 1.75
N GLU A 156 -17.39 -3.00 1.16
CA GLU A 156 -16.48 -3.92 1.85
C GLU A 156 -15.07 -3.37 1.96
N LEU A 157 -14.53 -3.50 3.17
CA LEU A 157 -13.14 -3.21 3.51
C LEU A 157 -12.38 -4.52 3.66
N TYR A 158 -11.25 -4.65 2.97
CA TYR A 158 -10.31 -5.74 3.12
C TYR A 158 -8.99 -5.22 3.66
N ALA A 159 -8.44 -5.93 4.64
CA ALA A 159 -7.15 -5.60 5.24
C ALA A 159 -6.40 -6.85 5.66
N ILE A 160 -5.09 -6.81 5.54
CA ILE A 160 -4.18 -7.88 5.94
C ILE A 160 -3.15 -7.34 6.93
N ALA A 161 -2.78 -8.15 7.92
CA ALA A 161 -1.75 -7.80 8.89
C ALA A 161 -0.57 -8.76 8.84
N TYR A 162 0.62 -8.24 9.13
CA TYR A 162 1.81 -9.05 9.40
C TYR A 162 1.57 -9.92 10.63
N ASN A 163 2.04 -11.18 10.64
CA ASN A 163 1.77 -12.19 11.69
C ASN A 163 0.28 -12.32 12.07
N GLY A 164 -0.62 -11.94 11.15
CA GLY A 164 -2.02 -11.75 11.48
C GLY A 164 -2.96 -12.52 10.57
N GLN A 165 -3.93 -11.79 10.09
CA GLN A 165 -5.06 -12.31 9.33
C GLN A 165 -5.38 -11.40 8.15
N LEU A 166 -5.99 -11.97 7.12
CA LEU A 166 -6.77 -11.26 6.12
C LEU A 166 -8.22 -11.19 6.60
N MET A 167 -8.84 -10.01 6.58
CA MET A 167 -10.24 -9.83 6.95
C MET A 167 -11.03 -9.11 5.86
N ALA A 168 -12.33 -9.40 5.82
CA ALA A 168 -13.34 -8.61 5.13
C ALA A 168 -14.36 -8.10 6.15
N ARG A 169 -14.69 -6.81 6.07
CA ARG A 169 -15.71 -6.15 6.91
C ARG A 169 -16.60 -5.25 6.09
N LYS A 170 -17.84 -5.07 6.55
CA LYS A 170 -18.70 -4.02 6.03
C LYS A 170 -18.15 -2.65 6.42
N LEU A 171 -17.94 -1.77 5.43
CA LEU A 171 -17.35 -0.47 5.66
C LEU A 171 -18.22 0.41 6.56
N MET A 172 -19.53 0.43 6.30
CA MET A 172 -20.46 1.30 7.00
C MET A 172 -20.82 0.81 8.41
N THR A 173 -21.06 -0.49 8.59
CA THR A 173 -21.48 -1.06 9.88
C THR A 173 -20.31 -1.57 10.71
N GLY A 174 -19.21 -1.98 10.07
CA GLY A 174 -18.06 -2.61 10.70
C GLY A 174 -18.27 -4.09 11.01
N ASP A 175 -19.37 -4.69 10.53
CA ASP A 175 -19.66 -6.10 10.73
C ASP A 175 -18.63 -6.97 10.00
N GLU A 176 -18.19 -8.04 10.66
CA GLU A 176 -17.27 -9.00 10.06
C GLU A 176 -18.01 -9.84 9.00
N VAL A 177 -17.48 -9.84 7.77
CA VAL A 177 -17.98 -10.70 6.70
C VAL A 177 -17.28 -12.06 6.80
N TRP A 178 -15.96 -12.04 6.87
CA TRP A 178 -15.14 -13.22 7.12
C TRP A 178 -13.73 -12.81 7.56
N LYS A 179 -12.99 -13.78 8.09
CA LYS A 179 -11.61 -13.66 8.51
C LYS A 179 -10.83 -14.94 8.21
N ARG A 180 -9.59 -14.84 7.70
CA ARG A 180 -8.74 -15.97 7.32
C ARG A 180 -7.31 -15.75 7.77
N LYS A 181 -6.61 -16.84 8.05
CA LYS A 181 -5.22 -16.81 8.52
C LYS A 181 -4.27 -16.69 7.33
N TYR A 182 -3.95 -15.45 6.98
CA TYR A 182 -2.89 -15.08 6.04
C TYR A 182 -2.04 -13.98 6.66
N SER A 183 -0.71 -14.12 6.58
CA SER A 183 0.23 -13.12 7.09
C SER A 183 0.84 -12.38 5.91
N GLY A 184 0.66 -11.07 5.85
CA GLY A 184 1.19 -10.27 4.75
C GLY A 184 1.31 -8.80 5.12
N TYR A 185 2.14 -8.10 4.37
CA TYR A 185 2.40 -6.65 4.50
C TYR A 185 2.42 -5.95 3.15
N ARG A 186 2.16 -6.69 2.07
CA ARG A 186 2.08 -6.17 0.71
C ARG A 186 0.63 -5.82 0.38
N ASP A 187 0.45 -4.83 -0.48
CA ASP A 187 -0.87 -4.43 -0.96
C ASP A 187 -1.60 -5.59 -1.64
N LEU A 188 -2.92 -5.59 -1.49
CA LEU A 188 -3.81 -6.56 -2.10
C LEU A 188 -4.18 -6.12 -3.51
N ALA A 189 -4.30 -7.06 -4.45
CA ALA A 189 -4.91 -6.80 -5.75
C ALA A 189 -6.29 -7.43 -5.83
N MET A 190 -7.19 -6.85 -6.63
CA MET A 190 -8.53 -7.39 -6.84
C MET A 190 -8.84 -7.57 -8.32
N THR A 191 -9.47 -8.68 -8.64
CA THR A 191 -9.99 -8.95 -9.98
C THR A 191 -11.30 -9.74 -9.91
N GLY A 192 -12.40 -9.16 -10.38
CA GLY A 192 -13.73 -9.77 -10.26
C GLY A 192 -14.08 -10.13 -8.82
N ASN A 193 -14.25 -11.42 -8.55
CA ASN A 193 -14.54 -11.93 -7.20
C ASN A 193 -13.29 -12.44 -6.45
N ALA A 194 -12.10 -12.27 -6.99
CA ALA A 194 -10.86 -12.71 -6.36
C ALA A 194 -10.07 -11.54 -5.76
N ILE A 195 -9.55 -11.75 -4.56
CA ILE A 195 -8.49 -10.95 -3.95
C ILE A 195 -7.20 -11.74 -4.10
N VAL A 196 -6.18 -11.13 -4.68
CA VAL A 196 -4.85 -11.72 -4.79
C VAL A 196 -3.94 -11.08 -3.75
N LEU A 197 -3.21 -11.91 -3.03
CA LEU A 197 -2.25 -11.49 -2.02
C LEU A 197 -0.94 -12.23 -2.16
N THR A 198 0.11 -11.64 -1.62
CA THR A 198 1.41 -12.26 -1.39
C THR A 198 1.65 -12.36 0.12
N ASP A 199 1.96 -13.54 0.63
CA ASP A 199 2.29 -13.71 2.03
C ASP A 199 3.75 -13.31 2.37
N SER A 200 4.11 -13.33 3.64
CA SER A 200 5.45 -12.97 4.11
C SER A 200 6.57 -13.91 3.62
N ARG A 201 6.23 -15.07 3.05
CA ARG A 201 7.16 -16.04 2.45
C ARG A 201 7.21 -15.98 0.94
N SER A 202 6.46 -15.04 0.31
CA SER A 202 6.33 -14.88 -1.14
C SER A 202 5.45 -15.94 -1.81
N HIS A 203 4.55 -16.58 -1.07
CA HIS A 203 3.51 -17.39 -1.67
C HIS A 203 2.39 -16.48 -2.16
N LEU A 204 1.84 -16.78 -3.34
CA LEU A 204 0.70 -16.07 -3.88
C LEU A 204 -0.58 -16.89 -3.64
N PHE A 205 -1.65 -16.19 -3.31
CA PHE A 205 -2.98 -16.77 -3.10
C PHE A 205 -4.01 -15.92 -3.81
N ALA A 206 -5.01 -16.58 -4.42
CA ALA A 206 -6.26 -15.92 -4.78
C ALA A 206 -7.38 -16.42 -3.86
N ILE A 207 -8.14 -15.49 -3.31
CA ILE A 207 -9.17 -15.71 -2.30
C ILE A 207 -10.51 -15.21 -2.84
N ASP A 208 -11.57 -16.01 -2.76
CA ASP A 208 -12.92 -15.55 -3.06
C ASP A 208 -13.33 -14.47 -2.04
N ARG A 209 -13.55 -13.25 -2.51
CA ARG A 209 -13.84 -12.10 -1.65
C ARG A 209 -15.15 -12.22 -0.88
N ARG A 210 -16.09 -13.07 -1.33
CA ARG A 210 -17.43 -13.24 -0.72
C ARG A 210 -17.40 -14.05 0.57
N ASN A 211 -16.46 -14.99 0.68
CA ASN A 211 -16.41 -15.97 1.77
C ASN A 211 -15.01 -16.26 2.32
N GLY A 212 -13.98 -15.71 1.68
CA GLY A 212 -12.58 -15.88 2.08
C GLY A 212 -12.01 -17.27 1.79
N LEU A 213 -12.63 -18.07 0.91
CA LEU A 213 -12.09 -19.38 0.52
C LEU A 213 -11.00 -19.22 -0.53
N GLU A 214 -9.96 -20.05 -0.42
CA GLU A 214 -8.88 -20.12 -1.39
C GLU A 214 -9.41 -20.64 -2.74
N LEU A 215 -9.10 -19.91 -3.80
CA LEU A 215 -9.38 -20.29 -5.19
C LEU A 215 -8.18 -21.04 -5.79
N TRP A 216 -6.97 -20.50 -5.55
CA TRP A 216 -5.71 -21.12 -5.92
C TRP A 216 -4.57 -20.58 -5.05
N SER A 217 -3.46 -21.32 -5.01
CA SER A 217 -2.20 -20.89 -4.39
C SER A 217 -1.01 -21.29 -5.28
N ASN A 218 0.06 -20.48 -5.20
CA ASN A 218 1.33 -20.75 -5.84
C ASN A 218 2.48 -20.50 -4.83
N THR A 219 3.26 -21.55 -4.55
CA THR A 219 4.38 -21.51 -3.62
C THR A 219 5.75 -21.57 -4.32
N GLN A 220 5.78 -21.56 -5.67
CA GLN A 220 7.03 -21.69 -6.44
C GLN A 220 7.98 -20.50 -6.28
N LEU A 221 7.47 -19.37 -5.79
CA LEU A 221 8.24 -18.14 -5.54
C LEU A 221 8.66 -17.99 -4.07
N GLU A 222 8.60 -19.07 -3.28
CA GLU A 222 9.00 -19.04 -1.86
C GLU A 222 10.40 -18.45 -1.69
N ASN A 223 10.55 -17.51 -0.73
CA ASN A 223 11.78 -16.79 -0.41
C ASN A 223 12.33 -15.86 -1.50
N ARG A 224 11.60 -15.60 -2.58
CA ARG A 224 12.03 -14.67 -3.65
C ARG A 224 11.83 -13.19 -3.28
N THR A 225 11.16 -12.89 -2.17
CA THR A 225 10.82 -11.52 -1.76
C THR A 225 10.12 -10.76 -2.87
N VAL A 226 8.95 -11.28 -3.28
CA VAL A 226 8.19 -10.69 -4.39
C VAL A 226 7.46 -9.42 -3.98
N THR A 227 7.15 -8.57 -4.95
CA THR A 227 6.39 -7.32 -4.77
C THR A 227 4.92 -7.61 -4.46
N ALA A 228 4.14 -6.56 -4.17
CA ALA A 228 2.69 -6.66 -4.22
C ALA A 228 2.23 -7.12 -5.63
N PRO A 229 1.19 -7.96 -5.73
CA PRO A 229 0.65 -8.39 -7.01
C PRO A 229 -0.11 -7.27 -7.70
N VAL A 230 -0.08 -7.24 -9.02
CA VAL A 230 -0.96 -6.38 -9.83
C VAL A 230 -1.69 -7.22 -10.86
N ILE A 231 -2.87 -6.76 -11.27
CA ILE A 231 -3.66 -7.42 -12.30
C ILE A 231 -3.43 -6.75 -13.65
N PHE A 232 -2.97 -7.49 -14.63
CA PHE A 232 -2.77 -6.99 -15.98
C PHE A 232 -3.39 -7.94 -17.03
N GLY A 233 -4.61 -7.64 -17.43
CA GLY A 233 -5.41 -8.53 -18.29
C GLY A 233 -5.71 -9.86 -17.61
N ASP A 234 -5.28 -10.96 -18.23
CA ASP A 234 -5.48 -12.31 -17.69
C ASP A 234 -4.36 -12.79 -16.75
N TYR A 235 -3.46 -11.88 -16.40
CA TYR A 235 -2.32 -12.21 -15.57
C TYR A 235 -2.35 -11.50 -14.21
N VAL A 236 -1.79 -12.21 -13.22
CA VAL A 236 -1.25 -11.63 -11.99
C VAL A 236 0.24 -11.43 -12.21
N VAL A 237 0.75 -10.22 -11.98
CA VAL A 237 2.16 -9.91 -12.21
C VAL A 237 2.82 -9.51 -10.90
N VAL A 238 4.00 -10.07 -10.64
CA VAL A 238 4.87 -9.72 -9.49
C VAL A 238 6.32 -9.63 -9.95
N GLY A 239 7.08 -8.75 -9.32
CA GLY A 239 8.54 -8.69 -9.48
C GLY A 239 9.25 -9.28 -8.26
N ASP A 240 10.56 -9.58 -8.34
CA ASP A 240 11.35 -10.01 -7.20
C ASP A 240 12.65 -9.22 -7.00
N VAL A 241 13.30 -9.42 -5.87
CA VAL A 241 14.55 -8.72 -5.52
C VAL A 241 15.76 -9.11 -6.38
N GLU A 242 15.67 -10.18 -7.18
CA GLU A 242 16.70 -10.55 -8.17
C GLU A 242 16.39 -9.95 -9.55
N GLY A 243 15.31 -9.19 -9.68
CA GLY A 243 14.93 -8.47 -10.89
C GLY A 243 14.14 -9.26 -11.91
N TYR A 244 13.58 -10.38 -11.52
CA TYR A 244 12.67 -11.14 -12.36
C TYR A 244 11.25 -10.60 -12.23
N LEU A 245 10.54 -10.60 -13.36
CA LEU A 245 9.11 -10.35 -13.47
C LEU A 245 8.42 -11.66 -13.83
N TYR A 246 7.38 -12.01 -13.08
CA TYR A 246 6.61 -13.24 -13.23
C TYR A 246 5.18 -12.90 -13.67
N TRP A 247 4.68 -13.66 -14.63
CA TRP A 247 3.34 -13.56 -15.17
C TRP A 247 2.59 -14.86 -14.84
N LEU A 248 1.66 -14.79 -13.91
CA LEU A 248 0.87 -15.93 -13.47
C LEU A 248 -0.52 -15.85 -14.10
N ASP A 249 -1.08 -16.98 -14.48
CA ASP A 249 -2.46 -17.06 -14.91
C ASP A 249 -3.38 -16.65 -13.76
N ARG A 250 -4.27 -15.72 -14.03
CA ARG A 250 -5.19 -15.17 -13.04
C ARG A 250 -6.19 -16.20 -12.48
N THR A 251 -6.50 -17.26 -13.25
CA THR A 251 -7.53 -18.24 -12.93
C THR A 251 -7.02 -19.41 -12.09
N ASP A 252 -5.77 -19.80 -12.26
CA ASP A 252 -5.18 -20.97 -11.61
C ASP A 252 -3.83 -20.73 -10.93
N GLY A 253 -3.27 -19.52 -11.05
CA GLY A 253 -2.00 -19.14 -10.41
C GLY A 253 -0.76 -19.78 -11.03
N THR A 254 -0.86 -20.44 -12.19
CA THR A 254 0.32 -21.04 -12.85
C THR A 254 1.19 -19.98 -13.51
N ILE A 255 2.52 -20.11 -13.37
CA ILE A 255 3.47 -19.20 -14.02
C ILE A 255 3.47 -19.50 -15.53
N LYS A 256 3.07 -18.51 -16.35
CA LYS A 256 3.04 -18.60 -17.81
C LYS A 256 4.29 -18.02 -18.46
N ALA A 257 4.86 -16.98 -17.86
CA ALA A 257 6.10 -16.38 -18.34
C ALA A 257 6.93 -15.82 -17.19
N MET A 258 8.23 -15.75 -17.41
CA MET A 258 9.20 -15.18 -16.50
C MET A 258 10.30 -14.52 -17.33
N GLN A 259 10.71 -13.31 -16.95
CA GLN A 259 11.86 -12.65 -17.58
C GLN A 259 12.63 -11.83 -16.55
N GLN A 260 13.95 -11.81 -16.65
CA GLN A 260 14.76 -10.91 -15.87
C GLN A 260 14.82 -9.54 -16.57
N LEU A 261 14.34 -8.51 -15.91
CA LEU A 261 14.37 -7.12 -16.42
C LEU A 261 15.66 -6.41 -16.02
N ASP A 262 16.07 -6.58 -14.76
CA ASP A 262 17.20 -5.83 -14.21
C ASP A 262 17.79 -6.54 -12.99
N SER A 263 19.12 -6.72 -12.99
CA SER A 263 19.81 -7.41 -11.89
C SER A 263 19.88 -6.62 -10.59
N SER A 264 19.49 -5.33 -10.58
CA SER A 264 19.43 -4.52 -9.34
C SER A 264 18.24 -4.86 -8.46
N GLY A 265 17.23 -5.55 -9.00
CA GLY A 265 16.04 -5.99 -8.31
C GLY A 265 14.80 -5.11 -8.55
N LEU A 266 13.61 -5.70 -8.32
CA LEU A 266 12.31 -5.06 -8.41
C LEU A 266 11.70 -5.03 -7.00
N TYR A 267 11.54 -3.83 -6.43
CA TYR A 267 11.06 -3.63 -5.05
C TYR A 267 9.69 -2.97 -4.99
N ALA A 268 9.39 -2.10 -5.96
CA ALA A 268 8.09 -1.49 -6.11
C ALA A 268 7.14 -2.43 -6.87
N ALA A 269 5.87 -2.43 -6.50
CA ALA A 269 4.85 -3.10 -7.29
C ALA A 269 4.82 -2.50 -8.70
N PRO A 270 4.65 -3.32 -9.76
CA PRO A 270 4.39 -2.79 -11.10
C PRO A 270 3.13 -1.91 -11.12
N LEU A 271 3.07 -0.96 -12.04
CA LEU A 271 1.91 -0.10 -12.26
C LEU A 271 1.28 -0.43 -13.60
N VAL A 272 -0.03 -0.60 -13.61
CA VAL A 272 -0.80 -0.84 -14.85
C VAL A 272 -1.51 0.45 -15.25
N ASP A 273 -1.28 0.88 -16.48
CA ASP A 273 -2.03 1.95 -17.12
C ASP A 273 -2.48 1.51 -18.52
N GLY A 274 -3.78 1.27 -18.66
CA GLY A 274 -4.39 0.75 -19.87
C GLY A 274 -3.74 -0.58 -20.31
N GLU A 275 -3.11 -0.56 -21.49
CA GLU A 275 -2.43 -1.71 -22.12
C GLU A 275 -0.92 -1.76 -21.81
N THR A 276 -0.44 -1.00 -20.82
CA THR A 276 0.97 -0.89 -20.50
C THR A 276 1.23 -1.19 -19.02
N LEU A 277 2.22 -2.05 -18.78
CA LEU A 277 2.76 -2.34 -17.47
C LEU A 277 4.07 -1.56 -17.27
N TYR A 278 4.12 -0.71 -16.27
CA TYR A 278 5.32 0.01 -15.89
C TYR A 278 6.00 -0.69 -14.73
N VAL A 279 7.29 -0.93 -14.86
CA VAL A 279 8.11 -1.59 -13.83
C VAL A 279 9.34 -0.74 -13.56
N GLN A 280 9.57 -0.41 -12.30
CA GLN A 280 10.75 0.34 -11.87
C GLN A 280 11.76 -0.61 -11.20
N SER A 281 13.01 -0.56 -11.64
CA SER A 281 14.10 -1.26 -10.98
C SER A 281 14.70 -0.43 -9.83
N ARG A 282 15.43 -1.10 -8.95
CA ARG A 282 16.07 -0.47 -7.79
C ARG A 282 17.06 0.62 -8.17
N ASP A 283 17.76 0.49 -9.29
CA ASP A 283 18.72 1.49 -9.80
C ASP A 283 18.04 2.66 -10.53
N GLY A 284 16.70 2.69 -10.56
CA GLY A 284 15.90 3.81 -11.07
C GLY A 284 15.55 3.73 -12.55
N LYS A 285 15.80 2.60 -13.23
CA LYS A 285 15.31 2.41 -14.61
C LYS A 285 13.81 2.15 -14.61
N LEU A 286 13.14 2.64 -15.63
CA LEU A 286 11.70 2.43 -15.85
C LEU A 286 11.51 1.63 -17.15
N TYR A 287 10.77 0.53 -17.05
CA TYR A 287 10.39 -0.33 -18.16
C TYR A 287 8.91 -0.17 -18.45
N ALA A 288 8.56 -0.11 -19.72
CA ALA A 288 7.18 -0.12 -20.21
C ALA A 288 6.97 -1.39 -21.04
N LEU A 289 6.09 -2.28 -20.58
CA LEU A 289 5.89 -3.61 -21.14
C LEU A 289 4.45 -3.78 -21.62
N LYS A 290 4.28 -4.62 -22.64
CA LYS A 290 2.98 -5.15 -23.06
C LYS A 290 2.78 -6.55 -22.48
N ARG A 291 1.56 -7.04 -22.55
CA ARG A 291 1.25 -8.45 -22.22
C ARG A 291 2.04 -9.40 -23.13
N PRO A 292 2.53 -10.54 -22.62
CA PRO A 292 3.22 -11.54 -23.40
C PRO A 292 2.33 -12.18 -24.46
#